data_f2c4487ac1365f7170748708e2762f1c
#
_entry.id   f2c4487ac1365f7170748708e2762f1c
#
_cell.length_a   1.000
_cell.length_b   1.000
_cell.length_c   1.000
_cell.angle_alpha   90.00
_cell.angle_beta   90.00
_cell.angle_gamma   90.00
#
_symmetry.space_group_name_H-M   'P 1'
#
loop_
_entity.id
_entity.type
_entity.pdbx_description
1 polymer ?
#
loop_
_entity_poly.entity_id
_entity_poly.type
_entity_poly.pdbx_seq_one_letter_code
_entity_poly.pdbx_strand_id
1 'polypeptide(L)'
;MNQNYKILEKMIESGDGSLSRKDAIANGVPPASFARYVSSNRLVRIRRGVYAKDGAVDDLFQLQRRYQKIVYSGITALYLLRLTDRIPDSIEFTIPKECRVRKESIGCNAICHIENNEELFHLGNVSTGTMFGNNVTCYSKEKMVVEMIPVSY
;
A
#
# COMPACT_ATOMS: atom_id res chain seq x y z
N MET A 1 -1.95 -32.88 2.44
CA MET A 1 -2.11 -31.45 2.75
C MET A 1 -3.49 -30.98 2.31
N ASN A 2 -4.15 -30.22 3.15
CA ASN A 2 -5.49 -29.69 2.84
C ASN A 2 -5.43 -28.78 1.61
N GLN A 3 -6.34 -29.00 0.67
CA GLN A 3 -6.41 -28.19 -0.55
C GLN A 3 -6.64 -26.70 -0.26
N ASN A 4 -7.43 -26.40 0.77
CA ASN A 4 -7.65 -25.02 1.21
C ASN A 4 -6.36 -24.34 1.64
N TYR A 5 -5.48 -25.07 2.31
CA TYR A 5 -4.19 -24.54 2.75
C TYR A 5 -3.27 -24.23 1.55
N LYS A 6 -3.34 -25.06 0.51
CA LYS A 6 -2.57 -24.81 -0.73
C LYS A 6 -3.03 -23.52 -1.42
N ILE A 7 -4.33 -23.27 -1.44
CA ILE A 7 -4.90 -22.04 -1.99
C ILE A 7 -4.38 -20.84 -1.21
N LEU A 8 -4.41 -20.92 0.13
CA LEU A 8 -3.96 -19.83 0.99
C LEU A 8 -2.46 -19.57 0.84
N GLU A 9 -1.65 -20.60 0.76
CA GLU A 9 -0.22 -20.46 0.53
C GLU A 9 0.08 -19.78 -0.80
N LYS A 10 -0.63 -20.17 -1.86
CA LYS A 10 -0.51 -19.53 -3.18
C LYS A 10 -0.88 -18.05 -3.13
N MET A 11 -1.93 -17.71 -2.39
CA MET A 11 -2.36 -16.33 -2.24
C MET A 11 -1.29 -15.47 -1.55
N ILE A 12 -0.64 -16.01 -0.55
CA ILE A 12 0.45 -15.33 0.15
C ILE A 12 1.66 -15.14 -0.78
N GLU A 13 2.05 -16.18 -1.50
CA GLU A 13 3.21 -16.16 -2.39
C GLU A 13 3.02 -15.22 -3.58
N SER A 14 1.82 -15.21 -4.18
CA SER A 14 1.52 -14.37 -5.34
C SER A 14 1.20 -12.93 -4.97
N GLY A 15 0.97 -12.65 -3.70
CA GLY A 15 0.69 -11.33 -3.19
C GLY A 15 1.91 -10.70 -2.53
N ASP A 16 1.66 -9.90 -1.53
CA ASP A 16 2.67 -9.15 -0.79
C ASP A 16 3.00 -9.74 0.58
N GLY A 17 2.69 -11.01 0.76
CA GLY A 17 2.86 -11.67 2.05
C GLY A 17 1.66 -11.55 2.98
N SER A 18 0.59 -10.92 2.50
CA SER A 18 -0.64 -10.77 3.28
C SER A 18 -1.76 -11.66 2.74
N LEU A 19 -2.76 -11.88 3.56
CA LEU A 19 -3.88 -12.78 3.26
C LEU A 19 -5.19 -12.09 3.63
N SER A 20 -6.05 -11.86 2.65
CA SER A 20 -7.35 -11.25 2.85
C SER A 20 -8.41 -12.34 3.06
N ARG A 21 -9.19 -12.22 4.15
CA ARG A 21 -10.29 -13.13 4.42
C ARG A 21 -11.34 -13.11 3.30
N LYS A 22 -11.65 -11.92 2.81
CA LYS A 22 -12.61 -11.74 1.72
C LYS A 22 -12.15 -12.45 0.44
N ASP A 23 -10.89 -12.28 0.08
CA ASP A 23 -10.34 -12.91 -1.12
C ASP A 23 -10.24 -14.43 -0.96
N ALA A 24 -9.89 -14.92 0.22
CA ALA A 24 -9.83 -16.35 0.50
C ALA A 24 -11.21 -17.00 0.32
N ILE A 25 -12.24 -16.39 0.87
CA ILE A 25 -13.60 -16.88 0.73
C ILE A 25 -14.04 -16.84 -0.74
N ALA A 26 -13.69 -15.80 -1.47
CA ALA A 26 -13.97 -15.69 -2.90
C ALA A 26 -13.29 -16.79 -3.72
N ASN A 27 -12.15 -17.31 -3.23
CA ASN A 27 -11.42 -18.41 -3.88
C ASN A 27 -11.88 -19.78 -3.36
N GLY A 28 -12.97 -19.86 -2.62
CA GLY A 28 -13.56 -21.11 -2.19
C GLY A 28 -13.08 -21.67 -0.86
N VAL A 29 -12.32 -20.89 -0.09
CA VAL A 29 -11.84 -21.32 1.22
C VAL A 29 -12.94 -21.07 2.26
N PRO A 30 -13.43 -22.11 2.98
CA PRO A 30 -14.41 -21.90 4.03
C PRO A 30 -13.88 -21.02 5.17
N PRO A 31 -14.75 -20.20 5.80
CA PRO A 31 -14.31 -19.33 6.91
C PRO A 31 -13.63 -20.07 8.05
N ALA A 32 -14.10 -21.27 8.40
CA ALA A 32 -13.49 -22.08 9.45
C ALA A 32 -12.06 -22.51 9.08
N SER A 33 -11.84 -22.90 7.83
CA SER A 33 -10.52 -23.28 7.34
C SER A 33 -9.56 -22.09 7.34
N PHE A 34 -10.05 -20.92 6.96
CA PHE A 34 -9.27 -19.69 6.99
C PHE A 34 -8.84 -19.36 8.41
N ALA A 35 -9.78 -19.37 9.38
CA ALA A 35 -9.46 -19.07 10.76
C ALA A 35 -8.45 -20.06 11.35
N ARG A 36 -8.58 -21.33 11.00
CA ARG A 36 -7.65 -22.38 11.44
C ARG A 36 -6.24 -22.15 10.86
N TYR A 37 -6.16 -21.78 9.59
CA TYR A 37 -4.88 -21.49 8.95
C TYR A 37 -4.18 -20.29 9.60
N VAL A 38 -4.93 -19.21 9.85
CA VAL A 38 -4.41 -18.01 10.52
C VAL A 38 -3.82 -18.37 11.89
N SER A 39 -4.55 -19.17 12.67
CA SER A 39 -4.11 -19.59 13.99
C SER A 39 -2.89 -20.51 13.93
N SER A 40 -2.90 -21.52 13.05
CA SER A 40 -1.83 -22.50 12.93
C SER A 40 -0.51 -21.90 12.45
N ASN A 41 -0.57 -20.89 11.60
CA ASN A 41 0.61 -20.25 11.03
C ASN A 41 0.99 -18.96 11.75
N ARG A 42 0.34 -18.65 12.85
CA ARG A 42 0.61 -17.49 13.71
C ARG A 42 0.62 -16.18 12.91
N LEU A 43 -0.38 -16.04 12.02
CA LEU A 43 -0.50 -14.81 11.26
C LEU A 43 -0.99 -13.67 12.15
N VAL A 44 -0.46 -12.49 11.93
CA VAL A 44 -0.81 -11.29 12.68
C VAL A 44 -1.88 -10.52 11.92
N ARG A 45 -2.94 -10.09 12.61
CA ARG A 45 -3.96 -9.25 12.03
C ARG A 45 -3.41 -7.83 11.86
N ILE A 46 -3.36 -7.39 10.60
CA ILE A 46 -2.87 -6.05 10.26
C ILE A 46 -4.00 -5.03 10.32
N ARG A 47 -5.13 -5.43 9.83
CA ARG A 47 -6.37 -4.66 9.83
C ARG A 47 -7.53 -5.61 9.68
N ARG A 48 -8.74 -5.12 9.73
CA ARG A 48 -9.92 -5.97 9.65
C ARG A 48 -9.89 -6.83 8.38
N GLY A 49 -9.89 -8.14 8.58
CA GLY A 49 -9.93 -9.12 7.49
C GLY A 49 -8.62 -9.33 6.75
N VAL A 50 -7.50 -8.74 7.21
CA VAL A 50 -6.19 -8.90 6.56
C VAL A 50 -5.17 -9.37 7.57
N TYR A 51 -4.43 -10.42 7.21
CA TYR A 51 -3.46 -11.09 8.06
C TYR A 51 -2.15 -11.27 7.32
N ALA A 52 -1.03 -11.27 8.02
CA ALA A 52 0.28 -11.52 7.43
C ALA A 52 1.22 -12.14 8.45
N LYS A 53 2.30 -12.73 7.95
CA LYS A 53 3.38 -13.17 8.82
C LYS A 53 4.01 -11.95 9.48
N ASP A 54 4.47 -12.13 10.72
CA ASP A 54 5.07 -11.06 11.49
C ASP A 54 6.19 -10.38 10.70
N GLY A 55 6.13 -9.05 10.62
CA GLY A 55 7.13 -8.23 9.94
C GLY A 55 7.10 -8.25 8.41
N ALA A 56 6.18 -9.00 7.80
CA ALA A 56 6.16 -9.18 6.35
C ALA A 56 5.15 -8.29 5.62
N VAL A 57 4.73 -7.19 6.24
CA VAL A 57 3.69 -6.33 5.65
C VAL A 57 4.31 -5.17 4.90
N ASP A 58 4.01 -5.09 3.60
CA ASP A 58 4.36 -3.94 2.80
C ASP A 58 3.14 -3.01 2.72
N ASP A 59 3.04 -2.11 3.69
CA ASP A 59 1.90 -1.19 3.81
C ASP A 59 1.73 -0.31 2.57
N LEU A 60 2.82 0.16 2.00
CA LEU A 60 2.77 1.05 0.85
C LEU A 60 2.28 0.32 -0.39
N PHE A 61 2.73 -0.90 -0.59
CA PHE A 61 2.27 -1.72 -1.71
C PHE A 61 0.79 -2.08 -1.56
N GLN A 62 0.37 -2.48 -0.36
CA GLN A 62 -1.03 -2.83 -0.10
C GLN A 62 -1.96 -1.66 -0.29
N LEU A 63 -1.59 -0.49 0.20
CA LEU A 63 -2.43 0.70 0.07
C LEU A 63 -2.65 1.06 -1.40
N GLN A 64 -1.62 1.00 -2.22
CA GLN A 64 -1.74 1.31 -3.64
C GLN A 64 -2.51 0.24 -4.41
N ARG A 65 -2.44 -1.01 -4.00
CA ARG A 65 -3.30 -2.06 -4.57
C ARG A 65 -4.77 -1.80 -4.27
N ARG A 66 -5.06 -1.32 -3.08
CA ARG A 66 -6.43 -1.03 -2.65
C ARG A 66 -6.99 0.22 -3.34
N TYR A 67 -6.16 1.25 -3.46
CA TYR A 67 -6.51 2.51 -4.10
C TYR A 67 -5.56 2.74 -5.26
N GLN A 68 -5.89 2.17 -6.41
CA GLN A 68 -4.96 2.08 -7.54
C GLN A 68 -4.58 3.43 -8.15
N LYS A 69 -5.35 4.49 -7.88
CA LYS A 69 -5.09 5.80 -8.45
C LYS A 69 -4.27 6.72 -7.53
N ILE A 70 -3.87 6.28 -6.35
CA ILE A 70 -3.02 7.11 -5.50
C ILE A 70 -1.59 7.12 -6.04
N VAL A 71 -0.91 8.25 -5.84
CA VAL A 71 0.51 8.39 -6.16
C VAL A 71 1.21 8.92 -4.91
N TYR A 72 2.23 8.22 -4.44
CA TYR A 72 2.94 8.67 -3.25
C TYR A 72 3.66 9.99 -3.54
N SER A 73 3.56 10.91 -2.61
CA SER A 73 4.11 12.27 -2.73
C SER A 73 4.76 12.71 -1.42
N GLY A 74 5.33 13.92 -1.40
CA GLY A 74 5.91 14.50 -0.21
C GLY A 74 7.00 13.64 0.41
N ILE A 75 6.96 13.53 1.74
CA ILE A 75 7.98 12.79 2.49
C ILE A 75 7.98 11.30 2.15
N THR A 76 6.84 10.72 1.83
CA THR A 76 6.76 9.30 1.45
C THR A 76 7.47 9.05 0.12
N ALA A 77 7.30 9.93 -0.87
CA ALA A 77 8.01 9.82 -2.14
C ALA A 77 9.51 9.95 -1.93
N LEU A 78 9.95 10.91 -1.11
CA LEU A 78 11.38 11.07 -0.80
C LEU A 78 11.96 9.81 -0.15
N TYR A 79 11.21 9.20 0.76
CA TYR A 79 11.63 7.96 1.41
C TYR A 79 11.73 6.81 0.39
N LEU A 80 10.73 6.66 -0.48
CA LEU A 80 10.73 5.62 -1.51
C LEU A 80 11.90 5.77 -2.48
N LEU A 81 12.23 6.99 -2.84
CA LEU A 81 13.34 7.31 -3.74
C LEU A 81 14.70 7.30 -3.04
N ARG A 82 14.72 7.00 -1.74
CA ARG A 82 15.94 6.95 -0.91
C ARG A 82 16.68 8.28 -0.84
N LEU A 83 15.92 9.37 -0.85
CA LEU A 83 16.44 10.72 -0.72
C LEU A 83 16.45 11.22 0.72
N THR A 84 15.89 10.42 1.63
CA THR A 84 15.92 10.68 3.06
C THR A 84 16.13 9.37 3.80
N ASP A 85 16.88 9.40 4.91
CA ASP A 85 17.07 8.24 5.78
C ASP A 85 15.97 8.13 6.82
N ARG A 86 15.14 9.15 6.93
CA ARG A 86 14.11 9.23 7.94
C ARG A 86 12.86 8.47 7.50
N ILE A 87 12.43 7.52 8.34
CA ILE A 87 11.16 6.81 8.12
C ILE A 87 10.02 7.79 8.41
N PRO A 88 9.11 8.03 7.46
CA PRO A 88 8.00 8.96 7.70
C PRO A 88 7.05 8.48 8.79
N ASP A 89 6.56 9.41 9.61
CA ASP A 89 5.56 9.13 10.64
C ASP A 89 4.15 8.98 10.05
N SER A 90 3.97 9.43 8.82
CA SER A 90 2.68 9.37 8.13
C SER A 90 2.89 8.99 6.68
N ILE A 91 1.85 8.43 6.08
CA ILE A 91 1.85 8.12 4.64
C ILE A 91 1.29 9.31 3.89
N GLU A 92 2.08 9.88 3.00
CA GLU A 92 1.69 11.05 2.21
C GLU A 92 1.49 10.66 0.75
N PHE A 93 0.34 11.00 0.19
CA PHE A 93 0.00 10.65 -1.18
C PHE A 93 -0.91 11.70 -1.80
N THR A 94 -1.02 11.66 -3.14
CA THR A 94 -1.87 12.55 -3.91
C THR A 94 -2.87 11.72 -4.70
N ILE A 95 -4.12 12.21 -4.77
CA ILE A 95 -5.19 11.57 -5.53
C ILE A 95 -5.78 12.56 -6.53
N PRO A 96 -6.36 12.06 -7.65
CA PRO A 96 -7.13 12.93 -8.54
C PRO A 96 -8.46 13.30 -7.88
N LYS A 97 -9.05 14.41 -8.35
CA LYS A 97 -10.27 14.97 -7.74
C LYS A 97 -11.47 14.02 -7.69
N GLU A 98 -11.55 13.08 -8.63
CA GLU A 98 -12.67 12.14 -8.72
C GLU A 98 -12.50 10.92 -7.79
N CYS A 99 -11.36 10.78 -7.13
CA CYS A 99 -11.10 9.66 -6.24
C CYS A 99 -11.36 10.01 -4.79
N ARG A 100 -11.69 9.00 -4.01
CA ARG A 100 -11.89 9.15 -2.56
C ARG A 100 -11.13 8.06 -1.82
N VAL A 101 -10.44 8.47 -0.77
CA VAL A 101 -9.71 7.55 0.10
C VAL A 101 -10.18 7.79 1.53
N ARG A 102 -10.54 6.72 2.22
CA ARG A 102 -10.91 6.79 3.64
C ARG A 102 -9.66 6.71 4.48
N LYS A 103 -9.23 7.83 5.05
CA LYS A 103 -8.04 7.88 5.90
C LYS A 103 -8.14 6.94 7.09
N GLU A 104 -9.34 6.79 7.66
CA GLU A 104 -9.59 5.92 8.80
C GLU A 104 -9.28 4.45 8.50
N SER A 105 -9.39 4.06 7.23
CA SER A 105 -9.15 2.67 6.82
C SER A 105 -7.67 2.35 6.59
N ILE A 106 -6.79 3.35 6.62
CA ILE A 106 -5.37 3.16 6.35
C ILE A 106 -4.65 2.59 7.57
N GLY A 107 -5.15 2.83 8.78
CA GLY A 107 -4.59 2.29 10.01
C GLY A 107 -3.35 3.01 10.53
N CYS A 108 -2.96 4.11 9.89
CA CYS A 108 -1.86 4.96 10.32
C CYS A 108 -2.18 6.40 9.91
N ASN A 109 -1.37 7.34 10.34
CA ASN A 109 -1.54 8.74 9.95
C ASN A 109 -1.36 8.87 8.44
N ALA A 110 -2.27 9.58 7.80
CA ALA A 110 -2.24 9.78 6.36
C ALA A 110 -2.42 11.25 6.02
N ILE A 111 -1.63 11.73 5.07
CA ILE A 111 -1.75 13.06 4.51
C ILE A 111 -2.16 12.90 3.05
N CYS A 112 -3.37 13.33 2.73
CA CYS A 112 -3.93 13.18 1.40
C CYS A 112 -4.02 14.55 0.72
N HIS A 113 -3.35 14.65 -0.43
CA HIS A 113 -3.45 15.84 -1.28
C HIS A 113 -4.35 15.52 -2.47
N ILE A 114 -5.09 16.53 -2.93
CA ILE A 114 -5.96 16.39 -4.09
C ILE A 114 -5.39 17.26 -5.21
N GLU A 115 -5.10 16.65 -6.36
CA GLU A 115 -4.69 17.38 -7.55
C GLU A 115 -5.88 17.48 -8.51
N ASN A 116 -6.37 18.69 -8.73
CA ASN A 116 -7.53 18.95 -9.58
C ASN A 116 -7.20 18.90 -11.08
N ASN A 117 -5.96 19.13 -11.45
CA ASN A 117 -5.51 19.11 -12.84
C ASN A 117 -5.00 17.73 -13.21
N GLU A 118 -5.69 17.07 -14.16
CA GLU A 118 -5.36 15.71 -14.56
C GLU A 118 -3.95 15.59 -15.13
N GLU A 119 -3.51 16.55 -15.93
CA GLU A 119 -2.17 16.54 -16.51
C GLU A 119 -1.10 16.65 -15.43
N LEU A 120 -1.30 17.55 -14.46
CA LEU A 120 -0.37 17.70 -13.34
C LEU A 120 -0.36 16.46 -12.44
N PHE A 121 -1.51 15.81 -12.28
CA PHE A 121 -1.57 14.59 -11.48
C PHE A 121 -0.68 13.48 -12.07
N HIS A 122 -0.69 13.33 -13.39
CA HIS A 122 0.11 12.30 -14.06
C HIS A 122 1.55 12.72 -14.34
N LEU A 123 1.85 14.00 -14.25
CA LEU A 123 3.19 14.50 -14.54
C LEU A 123 4.20 14.06 -13.48
N GLY A 124 5.26 13.42 -13.91
CA GLY A 124 6.35 13.02 -13.03
C GLY A 124 6.14 11.73 -12.27
N ASN A 125 5.18 10.90 -12.68
CA ASN A 125 5.00 9.59 -12.07
C ASN A 125 6.15 8.66 -12.42
N VAL A 126 6.69 7.98 -11.40
CA VAL A 126 7.74 6.97 -11.59
C VAL A 126 7.40 5.73 -10.78
N SER A 127 7.89 4.59 -11.25
CA SER A 127 7.79 3.33 -10.52
C SER A 127 9.05 3.15 -9.69
N THR A 128 8.90 2.78 -8.43
CA THR A 128 10.03 2.55 -7.53
C THR A 128 9.75 1.33 -6.66
N GLY A 129 10.81 0.75 -6.10
CA GLY A 129 10.69 -0.41 -5.23
C GLY A 129 10.52 -0.03 -3.76
N THR A 130 9.64 -0.73 -3.07
CA THR A 130 9.56 -0.64 -1.61
C THR A 130 10.70 -1.42 -0.98
N MET A 131 10.87 -1.31 0.34
CA MET A 131 11.86 -2.09 1.08
C MET A 131 11.67 -3.60 0.91
N PHE A 132 10.46 -4.03 0.60
CA PHE A 132 10.14 -5.45 0.40
C PHE A 132 10.27 -5.89 -1.06
N GLY A 133 10.71 -4.99 -1.96
CA GLY A 133 10.93 -5.31 -3.36
C GLY A 133 9.70 -5.21 -4.26
N ASN A 134 8.58 -4.71 -3.75
CA ASN A 134 7.38 -4.52 -4.55
C ASN A 134 7.40 -3.15 -5.23
N ASN A 135 6.82 -3.08 -6.43
CA ASN A 135 6.78 -1.82 -7.17
C ASN A 135 5.56 -0.99 -6.79
N VAL A 136 5.81 0.29 -6.55
CA VAL A 136 4.76 1.28 -6.29
C VAL A 136 5.02 2.52 -7.15
N THR A 137 3.98 3.34 -7.31
CA THR A 137 4.08 4.58 -8.07
C THR A 137 4.21 5.76 -7.12
N CYS A 138 5.19 6.61 -7.37
CA CYS A 138 5.36 7.87 -6.63
C CYS A 138 5.77 8.96 -7.61
N TYR A 139 5.79 10.20 -7.12
CA TYR A 139 6.27 11.31 -7.93
C TYR A 139 7.80 11.31 -7.98
N SER A 140 8.34 11.80 -9.09
CA SER A 140 9.76 11.88 -9.31
C SER A 140 10.44 12.90 -8.38
N LYS A 141 11.75 12.74 -8.20
CA LYS A 141 12.58 13.69 -7.46
C LYS A 141 12.39 15.11 -7.96
N GLU A 142 12.38 15.30 -9.28
CA GLU A 142 12.27 16.61 -9.90
C GLU A 142 10.94 17.29 -9.56
N LYS A 143 9.84 16.53 -9.63
CA LYS A 143 8.54 17.06 -9.27
C LYS A 143 8.47 17.44 -7.80
N MET A 144 9.02 16.60 -6.91
CA MET A 144 9.01 16.87 -5.49
C MET A 144 9.81 18.11 -5.12
N VAL A 145 10.96 18.32 -5.77
CA VAL A 145 11.78 19.50 -5.55
C VAL A 145 11.05 20.76 -5.98
N VAL A 146 10.39 20.73 -7.14
CA VAL A 146 9.61 21.88 -7.63
C VAL A 146 8.49 22.25 -6.66
N GLU A 147 7.76 21.24 -6.16
CA GLU A 147 6.65 21.47 -5.21
C GLU A 147 7.14 22.00 -3.85
N MET A 148 8.38 21.71 -3.47
CA MET A 148 8.95 22.16 -2.19
C MET A 148 9.51 23.56 -2.25
N ILE A 149 9.70 24.14 -3.45
CA ILE A 149 10.19 25.51 -3.61
C ILE A 149 9.03 26.47 -3.38
N PRO A 150 9.12 27.38 -2.38
CA PRO A 150 8.06 28.37 -2.19
C PRO A 150 8.02 29.33 -3.37
N VAL A 151 6.82 29.52 -3.89
CA VAL A 151 6.60 30.49 -4.96
C VAL A 151 6.40 31.85 -4.31
N SER A 152 7.37 32.75 -4.49
CA SER A 152 7.24 34.11 -4.02
C SER A 152 6.86 35.00 -5.19
N TYR A 153 5.82 35.75 -4.99
CA TYR A 153 5.33 36.70 -5.97
C TYR A 153 5.70 38.12 -5.55
#